data_219acb7e35852da70e37b04b6752bba6
#
_entry.id   219acb7e35852da70e37b04b6752bba6
#
_cell.length_a   1.000
_cell.length_b   1.000
_cell.length_c   1.000
_cell.angle_alpha   90.00
_cell.angle_beta   90.00
_cell.angle_gamma   90.00
#
_symmetry.space_group_name_H-M   'P 1'
#
loop_
_entity.id
_entity.type
_entity.pdbx_description
1 polymer ?
#
loop_
_entity_poly.entity_id
_entity_poly.type
_entity_poly.pdbx_seq_one_letter_code
_entity_poly.pdbx_strand_id
1 'polypeptide(L)'
;MKFSTLLIAAGLLCISVHITAQPHSRKKVGIVLSGGGAKGMAHIGALKVIEKAGIPIDYVVGTSMGSIIGGLYSIGYTPEQLDSMVRRQDWTFLLSDKIPRSEQNMAEREAAEKYVFSLPFGKDAKTQAIGGLIKGQNLANLFSELTVGYHDSIDFNKLPIPFACVSENIVNGNEVNFHKGVLATAMRASMAIPGVFTPVRLDSMVLVDGGVVNNYPVNVARAMGADIIIGVDVQSDLKPANELNSAGSILGQLINLM
;
A
#
# COMPACT_ATOMS: atom_id res chain seq x y z
N MET A 1 51.08 35.53 -45.37
CA MET A 1 50.42 34.20 -45.39
C MET A 1 50.42 33.40 -44.12
N LYS A 2 50.88 33.93 -42.98
CA LYS A 2 50.93 33.16 -41.71
C LYS A 2 49.83 33.53 -40.70
N PHE A 3 49.17 34.66 -40.87
CA PHE A 3 48.07 35.11 -39.94
C PHE A 3 46.70 34.52 -40.28
N SER A 4 46.41 34.27 -41.56
CA SER A 4 45.13 33.71 -42.00
C SER A 4 44.96 32.23 -41.62
N THR A 5 46.06 31.45 -41.61
CA THR A 5 46.06 30.02 -41.20
C THR A 5 45.84 29.86 -39.70
N LEU A 6 46.30 30.79 -38.86
CA LEU A 6 46.11 30.74 -37.41
C LEU A 6 44.65 31.04 -37.00
N LEU A 7 44.01 31.96 -37.71
CA LEU A 7 42.60 32.30 -37.49
C LEU A 7 41.63 31.16 -37.90
N ILE A 8 41.94 30.42 -38.95
CA ILE A 8 41.14 29.26 -39.38
C ILE A 8 41.32 28.10 -38.41
N ALA A 9 42.52 27.86 -37.88
CA ALA A 9 42.76 26.83 -36.86
C ALA A 9 42.08 27.14 -35.54
N ALA A 10 42.07 28.42 -35.10
CA ALA A 10 41.35 28.85 -33.90
C ALA A 10 39.83 28.76 -34.06
N GLY A 11 39.29 29.06 -35.25
CA GLY A 11 37.86 28.93 -35.56
C GLY A 11 37.39 27.46 -35.56
N LEU A 12 38.21 26.52 -36.05
CA LEU A 12 37.92 25.09 -36.03
C LEU A 12 38.00 24.47 -34.62
N LEU A 13 38.84 25.00 -33.72
CA LEU A 13 38.91 24.57 -32.32
C LEU A 13 37.68 25.01 -31.50
N CYS A 14 37.06 26.14 -31.86
CA CYS A 14 35.85 26.61 -31.18
C CYS A 14 34.57 25.86 -31.59
N ILE A 15 34.55 25.15 -32.69
CA ILE A 15 33.37 24.39 -33.19
C ILE A 15 33.29 22.99 -32.56
N SER A 16 34.37 22.50 -31.97
CA SER A 16 34.46 21.12 -31.47
C SER A 16 34.00 20.90 -30.04
N VAL A 17 33.36 21.87 -29.35
CA VAL A 17 33.04 21.75 -27.92
C VAL A 17 31.53 21.74 -27.62
N HIS A 18 30.68 21.51 -28.61
CA HIS A 18 29.25 21.35 -28.35
C HIS A 18 28.74 19.93 -28.65
N ILE A 19 29.51 18.91 -28.27
CA ILE A 19 28.92 17.60 -28.03
C ILE A 19 28.28 17.69 -26.62
N THR A 20 27.09 18.25 -26.54
CA THR A 20 26.21 18.03 -25.40
C THR A 20 25.88 16.52 -25.42
N ALA A 21 26.62 15.76 -24.63
CA ALA A 21 26.17 14.44 -24.27
C ALA A 21 24.78 14.63 -23.65
N GLN A 22 23.73 14.31 -24.40
CA GLN A 22 22.41 14.23 -23.85
C GLN A 22 22.53 13.26 -22.67
N PRO A 23 22.19 13.67 -21.45
CA PRO A 23 22.18 12.74 -20.34
C PRO A 23 21.23 11.62 -20.73
N HIS A 24 21.78 10.44 -21.03
CA HIS A 24 20.98 9.25 -21.21
C HIS A 24 20.31 9.00 -19.87
N SER A 25 19.08 9.50 -19.69
CA SER A 25 18.36 9.26 -18.47
C SER A 25 18.20 7.75 -18.34
N ARG A 26 18.70 7.18 -17.23
CA ARG A 26 18.51 5.75 -17.00
C ARG A 26 17.02 5.42 -17.02
N LYS A 27 16.71 4.21 -17.43
CA LYS A 27 15.35 3.69 -17.33
C LYS A 27 14.86 3.71 -15.89
N LYS A 28 13.65 4.17 -15.67
CA LYS A 28 13.01 4.25 -14.37
C LYS A 28 12.42 2.91 -13.97
N VAL A 29 12.71 2.48 -12.75
CA VAL A 29 12.27 1.21 -12.20
C VAL A 29 11.10 1.42 -11.26
N GLY A 30 9.97 0.78 -11.55
CA GLY A 30 8.80 0.70 -10.67
C GLY A 30 8.71 -0.66 -9.99
N ILE A 31 8.47 -0.67 -8.68
CA ILE A 31 8.10 -1.87 -7.94
C ILE A 31 6.59 -1.95 -7.83
N VAL A 32 6.05 -3.13 -8.09
CA VAL A 32 4.64 -3.45 -7.94
C VAL A 32 4.49 -4.57 -6.92
N LEU A 33 3.71 -4.32 -5.86
CA LEU A 33 3.47 -5.22 -4.75
C LEU A 33 2.00 -5.62 -4.73
N SER A 34 1.70 -6.91 -4.94
CA SER A 34 0.33 -7.41 -4.96
C SER A 34 -0.32 -7.39 -3.58
N GLY A 35 -1.64 -7.48 -3.55
CA GLY A 35 -2.36 -7.91 -2.36
C GLY A 35 -2.08 -9.39 -2.04
N GLY A 36 -2.47 -9.83 -0.85
CA GLY A 36 -2.27 -11.24 -0.44
C GLY A 36 -2.41 -11.46 1.06
N GLY A 37 -2.97 -10.51 1.80
CA GLY A 37 -3.16 -10.60 3.24
C GLY A 37 -1.83 -10.86 3.95
N ALA A 38 -1.80 -11.80 4.89
CA ALA A 38 -0.59 -12.13 5.65
C ALA A 38 0.60 -12.58 4.77
N LYS A 39 0.35 -13.17 3.60
CA LYS A 39 1.41 -13.57 2.65
C LYS A 39 2.19 -12.37 2.12
N GLY A 40 1.56 -11.19 2.06
CA GLY A 40 2.20 -9.95 1.62
C GLY A 40 3.39 -9.51 2.48
N MET A 41 3.60 -10.09 3.66
CA MET A 41 4.84 -9.89 4.43
C MET A 41 6.08 -10.38 3.66
N ALA A 42 5.92 -11.28 2.68
CA ALA A 42 7.00 -11.72 1.81
C ALA A 42 7.57 -10.59 0.93
N HIS A 43 6.81 -9.52 0.69
CA HIS A 43 7.30 -8.32 0.00
C HIS A 43 8.55 -7.74 0.66
N ILE A 44 8.64 -7.82 2.00
CA ILE A 44 9.81 -7.35 2.75
C ILE A 44 11.06 -8.11 2.32
N GLY A 45 10.94 -9.44 2.16
CA GLY A 45 12.05 -10.27 1.67
C GLY A 45 12.49 -9.91 0.25
N ALA A 46 11.52 -9.62 -0.63
CA ALA A 46 11.82 -9.18 -1.99
C ALA A 46 12.53 -7.82 -2.00
N LEU A 47 12.07 -6.85 -1.19
CA LEU A 47 12.71 -5.54 -1.05
C LEU A 47 14.16 -5.66 -0.57
N LYS A 48 14.45 -6.54 0.42
CA LYS A 48 15.83 -6.83 0.86
C LYS A 48 16.73 -7.30 -0.28
N VAL A 49 16.21 -8.16 -1.15
CA VAL A 49 16.98 -8.68 -2.30
C VAL A 49 17.21 -7.57 -3.34
N ILE A 50 16.19 -6.75 -3.62
CA ILE A 50 16.26 -5.65 -4.59
C ILE A 50 17.29 -4.60 -4.13
N GLU A 51 17.24 -4.20 -2.86
CA GLU A 51 18.23 -3.27 -2.30
C GLU A 51 19.64 -3.84 -2.31
N LYS A 52 19.80 -5.10 -1.89
CA LYS A 52 21.10 -5.79 -1.93
C LYS A 52 21.68 -5.89 -3.34
N ALA A 53 20.83 -6.00 -4.35
CA ALA A 53 21.22 -5.98 -5.74
C ALA A 53 21.60 -4.57 -6.25
N GLY A 54 21.41 -3.53 -5.44
CA GLY A 54 21.70 -2.14 -5.82
C GLY A 54 20.77 -1.58 -6.90
N ILE A 55 19.57 -2.14 -7.03
CA ILE A 55 18.60 -1.70 -8.04
C ILE A 55 17.94 -0.40 -7.55
N PRO A 56 18.10 0.72 -8.27
CA PRO A 56 17.46 1.97 -7.90
C PRO A 56 15.96 1.90 -8.18
N ILE A 57 15.15 2.26 -7.16
CA ILE A 57 13.69 2.25 -7.24
C ILE A 57 13.21 3.69 -7.43
N ASP A 58 12.42 3.94 -8.48
CA ASP A 58 11.86 5.25 -8.80
C ASP A 58 10.39 5.37 -8.44
N TYR A 59 9.66 4.27 -8.41
CA TYR A 59 8.22 4.24 -8.11
C TYR A 59 7.87 2.99 -7.33
N VAL A 60 6.92 3.11 -6.41
CA VAL A 60 6.33 1.98 -5.69
C VAL A 60 4.82 2.04 -5.84
N VAL A 61 4.21 0.94 -6.22
CA VAL A 61 2.76 0.79 -6.31
C VAL A 61 2.34 -0.47 -5.59
N GLY A 62 1.27 -0.39 -4.81
CA GLY A 62 0.82 -1.55 -4.06
C GLY A 62 -0.69 -1.64 -3.88
N THR A 63 -1.18 -2.85 -3.67
CA THR A 63 -2.56 -3.15 -3.33
C THR A 63 -2.60 -3.89 -1.99
N SER A 64 -3.58 -3.59 -1.13
CA SER A 64 -3.79 -4.29 0.15
C SER A 64 -2.49 -4.33 1.00
N MET A 65 -1.99 -5.51 1.38
CA MET A 65 -0.72 -5.62 2.10
C MET A 65 0.45 -4.99 1.33
N GLY A 66 0.46 -5.10 -0.01
CA GLY A 66 1.45 -4.42 -0.85
C GLY A 66 1.41 -2.90 -0.71
N SER A 67 0.22 -2.31 -0.48
CA SER A 67 0.08 -0.87 -0.21
C SER A 67 0.68 -0.47 1.15
N ILE A 68 0.56 -1.32 2.16
CA ILE A 68 1.12 -1.08 3.50
C ILE A 68 2.64 -1.13 3.44
N ILE A 69 3.20 -2.24 2.94
CA ILE A 69 4.66 -2.41 2.85
C ILE A 69 5.26 -1.36 1.90
N GLY A 70 4.65 -1.15 0.74
CA GLY A 70 5.11 -0.16 -0.24
C GLY A 70 5.01 1.28 0.26
N GLY A 71 3.91 1.64 0.92
CA GLY A 71 3.70 2.97 1.47
C GLY A 71 4.72 3.31 2.57
N LEU A 72 4.96 2.39 3.50
CA LEU A 72 5.97 2.56 4.55
C LEU A 72 7.39 2.62 3.96
N TYR A 73 7.70 1.75 3.00
CA TYR A 73 8.96 1.78 2.28
C TYR A 73 9.18 3.13 1.54
N SER A 74 8.13 3.66 0.92
CA SER A 74 8.18 4.92 0.16
C SER A 74 8.46 6.15 1.02
N ILE A 75 8.16 6.11 2.31
CA ILE A 75 8.48 7.19 3.27
C ILE A 75 9.80 6.98 4.00
N GLY A 76 10.56 5.92 3.65
CA GLY A 76 11.95 5.73 4.10
C GLY A 76 12.16 4.61 5.13
N TYR A 77 11.16 3.77 5.44
CA TYR A 77 11.43 2.57 6.24
C TYR A 77 12.27 1.59 5.44
N THR A 78 13.37 1.12 6.04
CA THR A 78 14.17 0.06 5.41
C THR A 78 13.49 -1.30 5.52
N PRO A 79 13.80 -2.26 4.64
CA PRO A 79 13.26 -3.61 4.74
C PRO A 79 13.56 -4.30 6.08
N GLU A 80 14.70 -4.00 6.72
CA GLU A 80 15.06 -4.51 8.06
C GLU A 80 14.17 -3.93 9.15
N GLN A 81 13.86 -2.63 9.06
CA GLN A 81 12.91 -1.98 9.98
C GLN A 81 11.52 -2.56 9.82
N LEU A 82 11.06 -2.76 8.58
CA LEU A 82 9.77 -3.39 8.28
C LEU A 82 9.69 -4.81 8.83
N ASP A 83 10.73 -5.64 8.64
CA ASP A 83 10.80 -7.01 9.17
C ASP A 83 10.74 -7.02 10.70
N SER A 84 11.54 -6.16 11.35
CA SER A 84 11.54 -6.03 12.81
C SER A 84 10.18 -5.59 13.35
N MET A 85 9.54 -4.63 12.68
CA MET A 85 8.23 -4.09 13.06
C MET A 85 7.16 -5.18 12.96
N VAL A 86 7.06 -5.87 11.83
CA VAL A 86 6.08 -6.94 11.59
C VAL A 86 6.19 -8.06 12.63
N ARG A 87 7.40 -8.44 13.02
CA ARG A 87 7.63 -9.50 14.03
C ARG A 87 7.26 -9.10 15.46
N ARG A 88 7.24 -7.80 15.76
CA ARG A 88 6.93 -7.27 17.11
C ARG A 88 5.44 -7.03 17.33
N GLN A 89 4.62 -7.04 16.28
CA GLN A 89 3.21 -6.73 16.38
C GLN A 89 2.40 -7.84 17.05
N ASP A 90 1.49 -7.46 17.92
CA ASP A 90 0.40 -8.35 18.36
C ASP A 90 -0.71 -8.34 17.29
N TRP A 91 -0.58 -9.25 16.34
CA TRP A 91 -1.55 -9.39 15.24
C TRP A 91 -2.95 -9.73 15.73
N THR A 92 -3.07 -10.46 16.86
CA THR A 92 -4.38 -10.80 17.45
C THR A 92 -5.10 -9.54 17.92
N PHE A 93 -4.36 -8.61 18.53
CA PHE A 93 -4.89 -7.31 18.92
C PHE A 93 -5.20 -6.43 17.70
N LEU A 94 -4.25 -6.28 16.78
CA LEU A 94 -4.39 -5.41 15.60
C LEU A 94 -5.56 -5.83 14.68
N LEU A 95 -5.76 -7.14 14.53
CA LEU A 95 -6.86 -7.72 13.73
C LEU A 95 -8.13 -7.92 14.57
N SER A 96 -8.34 -7.10 15.59
CA SER A 96 -9.53 -7.10 16.42
C SER A 96 -9.99 -5.67 16.70
N ASP A 97 -11.22 -5.54 17.21
CA ASP A 97 -11.74 -4.25 17.72
C ASP A 97 -11.56 -4.11 19.24
N LYS A 98 -10.64 -4.87 19.84
CA LYS A 98 -10.38 -4.80 21.28
C LYS A 98 -9.76 -3.46 21.64
N ILE A 99 -10.27 -2.88 22.73
CA ILE A 99 -9.70 -1.69 23.35
C ILE A 99 -8.80 -2.17 24.49
N PRO A 100 -7.56 -1.67 24.63
CA PRO A 100 -6.70 -2.02 25.76
C PRO A 100 -7.40 -1.73 27.10
N ARG A 101 -7.25 -2.64 28.06
CA ARG A 101 -7.89 -2.48 29.38
C ARG A 101 -7.53 -1.15 30.07
N SER A 102 -6.34 -0.63 29.80
CA SER A 102 -5.88 0.67 30.30
C SER A 102 -6.70 1.85 29.76
N GLU A 103 -7.29 1.72 28.59
CA GLU A 103 -8.08 2.76 27.91
C GLU A 103 -9.58 2.62 28.13
N GLN A 104 -10.04 1.50 28.74
CA GLN A 104 -11.44 1.27 29.05
C GLN A 104 -11.82 2.01 30.33
N ASN A 105 -13.01 2.63 30.34
CA ASN A 105 -13.60 3.17 31.57
C ASN A 105 -14.13 2.03 32.49
N MET A 106 -14.47 2.35 33.75
CA MET A 106 -14.90 1.36 34.73
C MET A 106 -16.14 0.58 34.28
N ALA A 107 -17.13 1.26 33.68
CA ALA A 107 -18.37 0.62 33.23
C ALA A 107 -18.13 -0.35 32.05
N GLU A 108 -17.22 0.00 31.16
CA GLU A 108 -16.81 -0.87 30.04
C GLU A 108 -16.04 -2.11 30.52
N ARG A 109 -15.19 -1.95 31.55
CA ARG A 109 -14.48 -3.07 32.19
C ARG A 109 -15.45 -4.04 32.87
N GLU A 110 -16.40 -3.51 33.64
CA GLU A 110 -17.44 -4.33 34.30
C GLU A 110 -18.32 -5.05 33.29
N ALA A 111 -18.73 -4.37 32.20
CA ALA A 111 -19.51 -4.98 31.15
C ALA A 111 -18.72 -6.09 30.41
N ALA A 112 -17.45 -5.88 30.13
CA ALA A 112 -16.58 -6.88 29.48
C ALA A 112 -16.33 -8.12 30.37
N GLU A 113 -16.32 -7.96 31.70
CA GLU A 113 -16.18 -9.06 32.65
C GLU A 113 -17.50 -9.82 32.88
N LYS A 114 -18.63 -9.13 32.70
CA LYS A 114 -19.96 -9.69 33.01
C LYS A 114 -20.60 -10.39 31.82
N TYR A 115 -20.30 -9.97 30.61
CA TYR A 115 -20.94 -10.47 29.39
C TYR A 115 -19.90 -11.03 28.42
N VAL A 116 -20.06 -12.32 28.08
CA VAL A 116 -19.22 -13.00 27.06
C VAL A 116 -19.58 -12.53 25.66
N PHE A 117 -20.80 -12.06 25.45
CA PHE A 117 -21.34 -11.63 24.17
C PHE A 117 -22.37 -10.52 24.36
N SER A 118 -22.25 -9.43 23.61
CA SER A 118 -23.24 -8.35 23.61
C SER A 118 -23.72 -8.06 22.18
N LEU A 119 -25.03 -8.05 22.00
CA LEU A 119 -25.65 -7.62 20.74
C LEU A 119 -26.13 -6.17 20.90
N PRO A 120 -25.71 -5.26 20.01
CA PRO A 120 -26.26 -3.92 20.02
C PRO A 120 -27.71 -3.94 19.53
N PHE A 121 -28.64 -3.49 20.35
CA PHE A 121 -30.04 -3.27 19.99
C PHE A 121 -30.35 -1.78 19.95
N GLY A 122 -31.06 -1.33 18.91
CA GLY A 122 -31.50 0.05 18.79
C GLY A 122 -31.27 0.66 17.40
N LYS A 123 -31.54 1.96 17.27
CA LYS A 123 -31.36 2.68 15.99
C LYS A 123 -29.91 2.67 15.53
N ASP A 124 -28.97 2.64 16.47
CA ASP A 124 -27.52 2.61 16.20
C ASP A 124 -27.02 1.21 15.79
N ALA A 125 -27.77 0.15 16.07
CA ALA A 125 -27.42 -1.23 15.67
C ALA A 125 -27.35 -1.39 14.13
N LYS A 126 -28.22 -0.67 13.39
CA LYS A 126 -28.20 -0.66 11.93
C LYS A 126 -26.93 0.00 11.36
N THR A 127 -26.38 0.98 12.08
CA THR A 127 -25.17 1.69 11.65
C THR A 127 -23.90 0.87 11.95
N GLN A 128 -23.93 0.03 13.00
CA GLN A 128 -22.80 -0.83 13.36
C GLN A 128 -22.73 -2.13 12.55
N ALA A 129 -23.84 -2.57 11.96
CA ALA A 129 -23.91 -3.79 11.16
C ALA A 129 -23.43 -3.60 9.70
N ILE A 130 -22.94 -2.41 9.33
CA ILE A 130 -22.64 -2.07 7.93
C ILE A 130 -21.18 -2.39 7.63
N GLY A 131 -20.94 -3.56 7.05
CA GLY A 131 -19.87 -3.76 6.06
C GLY A 131 -18.67 -4.61 6.46
N GLY A 132 -18.43 -4.98 7.72
CA GLY A 132 -17.29 -5.83 8.10
C GLY A 132 -17.37 -6.35 9.52
N LEU A 133 -16.70 -7.50 9.76
CA LEU A 133 -16.61 -8.10 11.11
C LEU A 133 -15.71 -7.29 12.04
N ILE A 134 -14.75 -6.55 11.48
CA ILE A 134 -13.72 -5.78 12.20
C ILE A 134 -13.76 -4.35 11.72
N LYS A 135 -13.86 -3.37 12.63
CA LYS A 135 -13.77 -1.94 12.29
C LYS A 135 -12.39 -1.56 11.77
N GLY A 136 -11.34 -2.23 12.28
CA GLY A 136 -9.96 -2.01 11.89
C GLY A 136 -9.35 -0.72 12.46
N GLN A 137 -9.89 -0.23 13.60
CA GLN A 137 -9.39 0.98 14.24
C GLN A 137 -7.95 0.81 14.75
N ASN A 138 -7.62 -0.37 15.31
CA ASN A 138 -6.28 -0.64 15.81
C ASN A 138 -5.23 -0.57 14.70
N LEU A 139 -5.57 -1.06 13.49
CA LEU A 139 -4.71 -0.91 12.31
C LEU A 139 -4.62 0.55 11.83
N ALA A 140 -5.74 1.28 11.84
CA ALA A 140 -5.74 2.69 11.47
C ALA A 140 -4.86 3.53 12.43
N ASN A 141 -4.91 3.24 13.73
CA ASN A 141 -4.06 3.88 14.73
C ASN A 141 -2.58 3.55 14.48
N LEU A 142 -2.26 2.28 14.23
CA LEU A 142 -0.88 1.87 13.89
C LEU A 142 -0.38 2.60 12.63
N PHE A 143 -1.18 2.67 11.57
CA PHE A 143 -0.77 3.38 10.36
C PHE A 143 -0.56 4.87 10.60
N SER A 144 -1.41 5.49 11.41
CA SER A 144 -1.26 6.91 11.78
C SER A 144 0.03 7.14 12.58
N GLU A 145 0.36 6.24 13.50
CA GLU A 145 1.61 6.28 14.27
C GLU A 145 2.84 6.12 13.35
N LEU A 146 2.83 5.11 12.47
CA LEU A 146 3.93 4.83 11.56
C LEU A 146 4.14 5.91 10.49
N THR A 147 3.11 6.70 10.20
CA THR A 147 3.15 7.78 9.21
C THR A 147 3.01 9.16 9.83
N VAL A 148 3.37 9.33 11.12
CA VAL A 148 3.18 10.59 11.85
C VAL A 148 3.82 11.80 11.17
N GLY A 149 4.96 11.63 10.50
CA GLY A 149 5.61 12.68 9.70
C GLY A 149 4.89 13.03 8.39
N TYR A 150 3.86 12.29 8.03
CA TYR A 150 3.09 12.39 6.78
C TYR A 150 1.58 12.36 7.05
N HIS A 151 1.14 12.93 8.19
CA HIS A 151 -0.26 12.88 8.66
C HIS A 151 -1.19 13.85 7.93
N ASP A 152 -0.65 14.85 7.23
CA ASP A 152 -1.44 15.77 6.41
C ASP A 152 -1.84 15.15 5.07
N SER A 153 -2.75 15.83 4.37
CA SER A 153 -3.05 15.51 2.97
C SER A 153 -1.88 15.95 2.09
N ILE A 154 -1.14 15.00 1.56
CA ILE A 154 0.08 15.21 0.78
C ILE A 154 -0.02 14.63 -0.63
N ASP A 155 0.85 15.08 -1.52
CA ASP A 155 1.06 14.49 -2.85
C ASP A 155 2.07 13.34 -2.74
N PHE A 156 1.63 12.12 -2.99
CA PHE A 156 2.47 10.92 -2.87
C PHE A 156 3.57 10.85 -3.94
N ASN A 157 3.45 11.63 -5.02
CA ASN A 157 4.53 11.76 -5.98
C ASN A 157 5.74 12.55 -5.43
N LYS A 158 5.58 13.23 -4.29
CA LYS A 158 6.63 13.98 -3.60
C LYS A 158 7.23 13.25 -2.40
N LEU A 159 6.81 12.02 -2.16
CA LEU A 159 7.47 11.16 -1.16
C LEU A 159 8.91 10.86 -1.56
N PRO A 160 9.78 10.46 -0.63
CA PRO A 160 11.15 10.03 -0.93
C PRO A 160 11.23 9.05 -2.11
N ILE A 161 10.28 8.11 -2.18
CA ILE A 161 10.01 7.32 -3.39
C ILE A 161 8.54 7.57 -3.76
N PRO A 162 8.23 8.08 -4.96
CA PRO A 162 6.87 8.26 -5.45
C PRO A 162 6.02 7.00 -5.30
N PHE A 163 4.82 7.16 -4.75
CA PHE A 163 3.95 6.05 -4.35
C PHE A 163 2.53 6.19 -4.88
N ALA A 164 1.91 5.06 -5.16
CA ALA A 164 0.46 4.95 -5.35
C ALA A 164 -0.08 3.66 -4.73
N CYS A 165 -1.33 3.69 -4.29
CA CYS A 165 -2.03 2.47 -3.88
C CYS A 165 -3.45 2.44 -4.43
N VAL A 166 -3.97 1.22 -4.56
CA VAL A 166 -5.25 0.94 -5.22
C VAL A 166 -6.31 0.60 -4.18
N SER A 167 -7.49 1.18 -4.37
CA SER A 167 -8.75 0.78 -3.71
C SER A 167 -9.86 0.68 -4.75
N GLU A 168 -11.01 0.13 -4.38
CA GLU A 168 -12.22 0.16 -5.18
C GLU A 168 -13.29 1.01 -4.51
N ASN A 169 -13.97 1.85 -5.29
CA ASN A 169 -15.17 2.55 -4.84
C ASN A 169 -16.41 1.73 -5.20
N ILE A 170 -16.99 1.04 -4.21
CA ILE A 170 -18.16 0.17 -4.44
C ILE A 170 -19.46 0.93 -4.74
N VAL A 171 -19.48 2.27 -4.70
CA VAL A 171 -20.63 3.06 -5.12
C VAL A 171 -20.81 3.01 -6.64
N ASN A 172 -19.72 2.88 -7.38
CA ASN A 172 -19.71 2.89 -8.85
C ASN A 172 -18.84 1.80 -9.49
N GLY A 173 -18.16 0.96 -8.70
CA GLY A 173 -17.28 -0.12 -9.17
C GLY A 173 -15.97 0.34 -9.79
N ASN A 174 -15.58 1.60 -9.58
CA ASN A 174 -14.37 2.15 -10.19
C ASN A 174 -13.14 1.91 -9.32
N GLU A 175 -12.03 1.63 -9.99
CA GLU A 175 -10.70 1.67 -9.40
C GLU A 175 -10.35 3.09 -8.93
N VAL A 176 -9.82 3.21 -7.73
CA VAL A 176 -9.35 4.46 -7.14
C VAL A 176 -7.85 4.33 -6.88
N ASN A 177 -7.06 5.07 -7.64
CA ASN A 177 -5.61 5.15 -7.49
C ASN A 177 -5.25 6.35 -6.62
N PHE A 178 -4.84 6.10 -5.39
CA PHE A 178 -4.39 7.14 -4.49
C PHE A 178 -2.98 7.61 -4.86
N HIS A 179 -2.87 8.85 -5.35
CA HIS A 179 -1.62 9.58 -5.57
C HIS A 179 -1.48 10.78 -4.63
N LYS A 180 -2.48 11.01 -3.78
CA LYS A 180 -2.53 12.10 -2.80
C LYS A 180 -3.53 11.81 -1.70
N GLY A 181 -3.43 12.53 -0.60
CA GLY A 181 -4.32 12.41 0.57
C GLY A 181 -3.54 12.08 1.83
N VAL A 182 -4.23 11.61 2.85
CA VAL A 182 -3.63 11.11 4.08
C VAL A 182 -3.14 9.68 3.84
N LEU A 183 -1.83 9.45 3.96
CA LEU A 183 -1.21 8.17 3.61
C LEU A 183 -1.78 7.00 4.41
N ALA A 184 -1.96 7.16 5.73
CA ALA A 184 -2.58 6.16 6.60
C ALA A 184 -3.99 5.77 6.12
N THR A 185 -4.80 6.76 5.71
CA THR A 185 -6.16 6.53 5.19
C THR A 185 -6.14 5.79 3.87
N ALA A 186 -5.24 6.14 2.96
CA ALA A 186 -5.10 5.46 1.67
C ALA A 186 -4.71 3.98 1.84
N MET A 187 -3.72 3.69 2.70
CA MET A 187 -3.33 2.31 3.04
C MET A 187 -4.50 1.55 3.71
N ARG A 188 -5.23 2.21 4.65
CA ARG A 188 -6.38 1.59 5.33
C ARG A 188 -7.52 1.30 4.36
N ALA A 189 -7.76 2.16 3.36
CA ALA A 189 -8.75 1.92 2.32
C ALA A 189 -8.34 0.76 1.42
N SER A 190 -7.08 0.75 0.97
CA SER A 190 -6.53 -0.29 0.10
C SER A 190 -6.59 -1.70 0.70
N MET A 191 -6.61 -1.84 2.04
CA MET A 191 -6.67 -3.13 2.74
C MET A 191 -8.05 -3.48 3.31
N ALA A 192 -9.09 -2.73 2.98
CA ALA A 192 -10.44 -2.93 3.53
C ALA A 192 -11.15 -4.12 2.87
N ILE A 193 -10.69 -5.34 3.13
CA ILE A 193 -11.24 -6.59 2.54
C ILE A 193 -12.74 -6.68 2.85
N PRO A 194 -13.61 -6.76 1.82
CA PRO A 194 -15.05 -6.88 2.00
C PRO A 194 -15.42 -8.07 2.89
N GLY A 195 -16.35 -7.84 3.83
CA GLY A 195 -16.79 -8.86 4.80
C GLY A 195 -15.84 -9.05 5.98
N VAL A 196 -14.56 -8.69 5.87
CA VAL A 196 -13.59 -8.75 6.97
C VAL A 196 -13.49 -7.39 7.66
N PHE A 197 -13.14 -6.36 6.92
CA PHE A 197 -13.00 -5.00 7.46
C PHE A 197 -14.14 -4.09 7.04
N THR A 198 -14.50 -3.17 7.90
CA THR A 198 -15.44 -2.09 7.56
C THR A 198 -14.84 -1.22 6.44
N PRO A 199 -15.62 -0.94 5.37
CA PRO A 199 -15.19 -0.03 4.30
C PRO A 199 -14.80 1.36 4.81
N VAL A 200 -13.86 1.99 4.14
CA VAL A 200 -13.46 3.37 4.44
C VAL A 200 -14.36 4.33 3.69
N ARG A 201 -14.99 5.26 4.42
CA ARG A 201 -15.80 6.33 3.82
C ARG A 201 -14.95 7.58 3.69
N LEU A 202 -14.82 8.06 2.46
CA LEU A 202 -14.06 9.27 2.14
C LEU A 202 -14.88 10.08 1.13
N ASP A 203 -15.29 11.27 1.54
CA ASP A 203 -16.21 12.12 0.79
C ASP A 203 -17.49 11.35 0.38
N SER A 204 -17.77 11.25 -0.92
CA SER A 204 -18.90 10.48 -1.47
C SER A 204 -18.56 9.02 -1.80
N MET A 205 -17.34 8.57 -1.53
CA MET A 205 -16.86 7.22 -1.84
C MET A 205 -17.04 6.27 -0.66
N VAL A 206 -17.28 5.01 -0.97
CA VAL A 206 -17.23 3.87 -0.05
C VAL A 206 -16.17 2.92 -0.57
N LEU A 207 -15.02 2.92 0.08
CA LEU A 207 -13.79 2.30 -0.40
C LEU A 207 -13.58 0.94 0.27
N VAL A 208 -13.26 -0.03 -0.55
CA VAL A 208 -12.85 -1.38 -0.15
C VAL A 208 -11.49 -1.72 -0.72
N ASP A 209 -10.97 -2.90 -0.37
CA ASP A 209 -9.69 -3.41 -0.82
C ASP A 209 -9.56 -3.36 -2.34
N GLY A 210 -8.46 -2.81 -2.80
CA GLY A 210 -8.18 -2.66 -4.22
C GLY A 210 -7.98 -3.98 -4.96
N GLY A 211 -7.74 -5.08 -4.23
CA GLY A 211 -7.62 -6.40 -4.82
C GLY A 211 -8.86 -6.87 -5.55
N VAL A 212 -10.05 -6.33 -5.21
CA VAL A 212 -11.30 -6.63 -5.92
C VAL A 212 -11.24 -6.20 -7.39
N VAL A 213 -10.53 -5.11 -7.70
CA VAL A 213 -10.49 -4.51 -9.04
C VAL A 213 -9.12 -4.62 -9.69
N ASN A 214 -8.04 -4.49 -8.93
CA ASN A 214 -6.66 -4.50 -9.46
C ASN A 214 -5.66 -4.93 -8.38
N ASN A 215 -5.52 -6.25 -8.21
CA ASN A 215 -4.67 -6.80 -7.14
C ASN A 215 -3.17 -6.72 -7.45
N TYR A 216 -2.79 -6.56 -8.71
CA TYR A 216 -1.41 -6.47 -9.16
C TYR A 216 -1.23 -5.29 -10.13
N PRO A 217 -1.12 -4.05 -9.60
CA PRO A 217 -1.35 -2.80 -10.34
C PRO A 217 -0.16 -2.37 -11.22
N VAL A 218 0.26 -3.22 -12.16
CA VAL A 218 1.34 -2.94 -13.13
C VAL A 218 1.00 -1.74 -14.02
N ASN A 219 -0.27 -1.61 -14.43
CA ASN A 219 -0.77 -0.50 -15.22
C ASN A 219 -0.58 0.85 -14.51
N VAL A 220 -0.79 0.90 -13.19
CA VAL A 220 -0.61 2.11 -12.39
C VAL A 220 0.87 2.52 -12.36
N ALA A 221 1.78 1.57 -12.13
CA ALA A 221 3.22 1.86 -12.17
C ALA A 221 3.68 2.34 -13.56
N ARG A 222 3.12 1.78 -14.64
CA ARG A 222 3.38 2.26 -16.00
C ARG A 222 2.87 3.68 -16.21
N ALA A 223 1.68 3.99 -15.72
CA ALA A 223 1.10 5.33 -15.80
C ALA A 223 1.92 6.38 -15.01
N MET A 224 2.58 5.97 -13.92
CA MET A 224 3.51 6.82 -13.17
C MET A 224 4.83 7.08 -13.91
N GLY A 225 5.12 6.35 -14.99
CA GLY A 225 6.31 6.54 -15.81
C GLY A 225 7.41 5.49 -15.61
N ALA A 226 7.10 4.33 -15.04
CA ALA A 226 8.07 3.24 -14.92
C ALA A 226 8.36 2.58 -16.28
N ASP A 227 9.63 2.58 -16.68
CA ASP A 227 10.12 1.89 -17.88
C ASP A 227 10.30 0.39 -17.66
N ILE A 228 10.75 0.03 -16.46
CA ILE A 228 10.99 -1.35 -16.01
C ILE A 228 10.08 -1.61 -14.81
N ILE A 229 9.42 -2.75 -14.80
CA ILE A 229 8.62 -3.20 -13.66
C ILE A 229 9.30 -4.39 -13.01
N ILE A 230 9.48 -4.30 -11.70
CA ILE A 230 9.79 -5.45 -10.85
C ILE A 230 8.54 -5.73 -10.03
N GLY A 231 7.86 -6.80 -10.37
CA GLY A 231 6.65 -7.18 -9.68
C GLY A 231 6.90 -8.28 -8.65
N VAL A 232 6.29 -8.13 -7.49
CA VAL A 232 6.26 -9.15 -6.44
C VAL A 232 4.82 -9.56 -6.26
N ASP A 233 4.49 -10.74 -6.75
CA ASP A 233 3.17 -11.34 -6.63
C ASP A 233 3.20 -12.42 -5.54
N VAL A 234 2.31 -12.29 -4.56
CA VAL A 234 2.16 -13.22 -3.43
C VAL A 234 0.79 -13.88 -3.42
N GLN A 235 0.07 -13.82 -4.53
CA GLN A 235 -1.18 -14.56 -4.69
C GLN A 235 -0.93 -16.07 -4.58
N SER A 236 -1.97 -16.82 -4.29
CA SER A 236 -1.92 -18.29 -4.24
C SER A 236 -2.77 -18.85 -5.36
N ASP A 237 -2.44 -20.06 -5.77
CA ASP A 237 -3.30 -20.85 -6.65
C ASP A 237 -4.70 -20.99 -6.05
N LEU A 238 -5.69 -21.05 -6.92
CA LEU A 238 -7.07 -21.25 -6.52
C LEU A 238 -7.27 -22.69 -6.03
N LYS A 239 -8.02 -22.82 -4.94
CA LYS A 239 -8.39 -24.13 -4.40
C LYS A 239 -9.42 -24.83 -5.29
N PRO A 240 -9.31 -26.13 -5.44
CA PRO A 240 -10.31 -26.93 -6.16
C PRO A 240 -11.64 -26.97 -5.37
N ALA A 241 -12.75 -27.24 -6.08
CA ALA A 241 -14.10 -27.19 -5.52
C ALA A 241 -14.30 -28.06 -4.28
N ASN A 242 -13.61 -29.21 -4.18
CA ASN A 242 -13.68 -30.11 -3.04
C ASN A 242 -13.05 -29.59 -1.75
N GLU A 243 -12.28 -28.51 -1.81
CA GLU A 243 -11.69 -27.81 -0.65
C GLU A 243 -12.51 -26.59 -0.20
N LEU A 244 -13.54 -26.20 -0.93
CA LEU A 244 -14.38 -25.03 -0.67
C LEU A 244 -15.62 -25.38 0.15
N ASN A 245 -15.45 -26.10 1.26
CA ASN A 245 -16.54 -26.69 2.06
C ASN A 245 -16.90 -25.87 3.31
N SER A 246 -16.25 -24.74 3.56
CA SER A 246 -16.52 -23.88 4.71
C SER A 246 -16.55 -22.41 4.34
N ALA A 247 -17.25 -21.59 5.15
CA ALA A 247 -17.26 -20.13 4.96
C ALA A 247 -15.84 -19.55 4.96
N GLY A 248 -14.93 -20.08 5.80
CA GLY A 248 -13.53 -19.66 5.84
C GLY A 248 -12.75 -20.04 4.56
N SER A 249 -12.98 -21.24 4.00
CA SER A 249 -12.31 -21.62 2.75
C SER A 249 -12.85 -20.82 1.55
N ILE A 250 -14.14 -20.51 1.54
CA ILE A 250 -14.76 -19.67 0.51
C ILE A 250 -14.24 -18.23 0.62
N LEU A 251 -14.19 -17.65 1.83
CA LEU A 251 -13.63 -16.32 2.03
C LEU A 251 -12.14 -16.27 1.63
N GLY A 252 -11.36 -17.27 2.01
CA GLY A 252 -9.96 -17.39 1.60
C GLY A 252 -9.81 -17.48 0.09
N GLN A 253 -10.72 -18.17 -0.61
CA GLN A 253 -10.74 -18.25 -2.07
C GLN A 253 -11.07 -16.89 -2.70
N LEU A 254 -12.06 -16.18 -2.15
CA LEU A 254 -12.39 -14.82 -2.61
C LEU A 254 -11.19 -13.88 -2.47
N ILE A 255 -10.46 -13.96 -1.35
CA ILE A 255 -9.22 -13.18 -1.15
C ILE A 255 -8.13 -13.58 -2.15
N ASN A 256 -8.06 -14.85 -2.56
CA ASN A 256 -7.11 -15.30 -3.59
C ASN A 256 -7.55 -14.92 -5.02
N LEU A 257 -8.84 -14.74 -5.25
CA LEU A 257 -9.38 -14.28 -6.55
C LEU A 257 -9.19 -12.76 -6.75
N MET A 258 -9.08 -12.02 -5.67
CA MET A 258 -8.75 -10.60 -5.66
C MET A 258 -7.29 -10.40 -6.06
#